data_1950aaa2830b1a649912eba75dcef079
#
_entry.id   1950aaa2830b1a649912eba75dcef079
#
_cell.length_a   1.000
_cell.length_b   1.000
_cell.length_c   1.000
_cell.angle_alpha   90.00
_cell.angle_beta   90.00
_cell.angle_gamma   90.00
#
_symmetry.space_group_name_H-M   'P 1'
#
loop_
_entity.id
_entity.type
_entity.pdbx_description
1 polymer ?
#
loop_
_entity_poly.entity_id
_entity_poly.type
_entity_poly.pdbx_seq_one_letter_code
_entity_poly.pdbx_strand_id
1 'polypeptide(L)'
;MDINGTYILNPAYYLRNDVKRCLIGAYDEARFPDLEFDSNITCHIHPANAQMLSFFDGKRTLAECITDIAGYFDLEQEQIKDILSNYIENPQRIFWPYKNQLIILPKNVLVDGGKYLRREYYNVDDFICGDDIDLSYGRQYKPLSAIFELTMTCYTDCIYCYADRKNPCAKKALSVEQIKKIIRDAKSIQLPELDINGGEVLMHPHFKEIALELVANGYFPLISTKAPISEEMMVFLKQNGLTKVQISIDSINPKTLATILNTNQQYFSRIKSTM
;
A
#
# COMPACT_ATOMS: atom_id res chain seq x y z
N MET A 1 3.16 -27.12 -12.76
CA MET A 1 4.18 -26.56 -11.83
C MET A 1 5.57 -26.80 -12.41
N ASP A 2 6.27 -25.77 -12.83
CA ASP A 2 7.65 -25.87 -13.35
C ASP A 2 8.66 -25.79 -12.20
N ILE A 3 9.33 -26.90 -11.89
CA ILE A 3 10.28 -27.01 -10.77
C ILE A 3 11.55 -26.15 -10.98
N ASN A 4 11.90 -25.87 -12.22
CA ASN A 4 13.03 -25.01 -12.60
C ASN A 4 12.63 -23.54 -12.79
N GLY A 5 11.34 -23.25 -12.75
CA GLY A 5 10.81 -21.89 -12.84
C GLY A 5 11.05 -21.10 -11.57
N THR A 6 11.08 -19.79 -11.68
CA THR A 6 11.13 -18.87 -10.55
C THR A 6 9.74 -18.32 -10.29
N TYR A 7 9.38 -18.20 -9.03
CA TYR A 7 8.08 -17.65 -8.61
C TYR A 7 8.29 -16.52 -7.60
N ILE A 8 7.33 -15.62 -7.55
CA ILE A 8 7.29 -14.52 -6.57
C ILE A 8 5.90 -14.43 -5.94
N LEU A 9 5.83 -13.89 -4.72
CA LEU A 9 4.54 -13.40 -4.20
C LEU A 9 3.98 -12.40 -5.21
N ASN A 10 2.71 -12.56 -5.58
CA ASN A 10 2.04 -11.63 -6.50
C ASN A 10 2.26 -10.19 -6.03
N PRO A 11 2.84 -9.30 -6.84
CA PRO A 11 3.19 -7.93 -6.44
C PRO A 11 2.00 -7.08 -5.98
N ALA A 12 0.78 -7.52 -6.27
CA ALA A 12 -0.44 -6.87 -5.81
C ALA A 12 -0.79 -7.23 -4.35
N TYR A 13 -0.09 -8.20 -3.74
CA TYR A 13 -0.27 -8.56 -2.34
C TYR A 13 0.90 -8.14 -1.48
N TYR A 14 0.61 -7.87 -0.21
CA TYR A 14 1.61 -7.70 0.83
C TYR A 14 1.41 -8.73 1.94
N LEU A 15 2.50 -9.09 2.60
CA LEU A 15 2.50 -9.89 3.82
C LEU A 15 2.80 -8.98 5.02
N ARG A 16 2.22 -9.33 6.16
CA ARG A 16 2.44 -8.55 7.37
C ARG A 16 2.25 -9.39 8.63
N ASN A 17 3.12 -9.16 9.60
CA ASN A 17 2.96 -9.66 10.96
C ASN A 17 1.94 -8.79 11.72
N ASP A 18 0.91 -9.41 12.29
CA ASP A 18 -0.13 -8.77 13.10
C ASP A 18 -0.16 -9.37 14.51
N VAL A 19 1.02 -9.51 15.15
CA VAL A 19 1.28 -9.93 16.53
C VAL A 19 0.93 -11.40 16.83
N LYS A 20 -0.33 -11.79 16.72
CA LYS A 20 -0.83 -13.16 16.98
C LYS A 20 -1.14 -13.95 15.71
N ARG A 21 -0.91 -13.37 14.56
CA ARG A 21 -1.20 -13.92 13.22
C ARG A 21 -0.42 -13.15 12.18
N CYS A 22 -0.45 -13.63 10.96
CA CYS A 22 -0.03 -12.84 9.82
C CYS A 22 -1.23 -12.45 8.96
N LEU A 23 -1.03 -11.45 8.13
CA LEU A 23 -2.01 -10.99 7.16
C LEU A 23 -1.44 -11.14 5.77
N ILE A 24 -2.29 -11.53 4.82
CA ILE A 24 -2.08 -11.26 3.40
C ILE A 24 -3.18 -10.30 2.95
N GLY A 25 -2.77 -9.15 2.45
CA GLY A 25 -3.69 -8.11 1.98
C GLY A 25 -3.35 -7.69 0.55
N ALA A 26 -4.31 -7.08 -0.13
CA ALA A 26 -4.14 -6.54 -1.46
C ALA A 26 -3.89 -5.05 -1.41
N TYR A 27 -2.98 -4.58 -2.28
CA TYR A 27 -2.88 -3.16 -2.60
C TYR A 27 -4.04 -2.71 -3.50
N ASP A 28 -4.19 -1.39 -3.63
CA ASP A 28 -5.17 -0.79 -4.53
C ASP A 28 -5.02 -1.30 -5.98
N GLU A 29 -6.13 -1.72 -6.57
CA GLU A 29 -6.23 -2.30 -7.90
C GLU A 29 -5.62 -1.40 -9.00
N ALA A 30 -5.80 -0.10 -8.90
CA ALA A 30 -5.25 0.84 -9.87
C ALA A 30 -3.70 0.85 -9.91
N ARG A 31 -3.02 0.24 -8.95
CA ARG A 31 -1.54 0.09 -8.98
C ARG A 31 -1.07 -1.06 -9.86
N PHE A 32 -1.96 -2.00 -10.20
CA PHE A 32 -1.63 -3.26 -10.86
C PHE A 32 -2.65 -3.62 -11.95
N PRO A 33 -2.85 -2.75 -12.97
CA PRO A 33 -3.92 -2.94 -13.97
C PRO A 33 -3.75 -4.22 -14.81
N ASP A 34 -2.53 -4.74 -14.91
CA ASP A 34 -2.20 -5.90 -15.73
C ASP A 34 -2.10 -7.21 -14.91
N LEU A 35 -2.40 -7.14 -13.60
CA LEU A 35 -2.36 -8.31 -12.72
C LEU A 35 -3.77 -8.78 -12.36
N GLU A 36 -3.95 -10.09 -12.41
CA GLU A 36 -5.17 -10.71 -11.89
C GLU A 36 -4.98 -11.11 -10.43
N PHE A 37 -5.77 -10.49 -9.53
CA PHE A 37 -5.71 -10.71 -8.09
C PHE A 37 -7.07 -10.40 -7.41
N ASP A 38 -7.18 -10.69 -6.13
CA ASP A 38 -8.33 -10.31 -5.32
C ASP A 38 -8.12 -8.90 -4.77
N SER A 39 -8.68 -7.88 -5.39
CA SER A 39 -8.67 -6.52 -4.86
C SER A 39 -9.50 -6.43 -3.56
N ASN A 40 -9.12 -5.50 -2.68
CA ASN A 40 -9.82 -5.25 -1.40
C ASN A 40 -9.90 -6.44 -0.43
N ILE A 41 -8.96 -7.38 -0.51
CA ILE A 41 -8.90 -8.50 0.42
C ILE A 41 -7.87 -8.25 1.53
N THR A 42 -8.23 -8.66 2.73
CA THR A 42 -7.30 -8.85 3.85
C THR A 42 -7.68 -10.14 4.55
N CYS A 43 -6.82 -11.14 4.46
CA CYS A 43 -7.02 -12.45 5.07
C CYS A 43 -6.09 -12.63 6.27
N HIS A 44 -6.61 -13.24 7.33
CA HIS A 44 -5.80 -13.72 8.44
C HIS A 44 -5.21 -15.07 8.07
N ILE A 45 -3.89 -15.19 8.12
CA ILE A 45 -3.17 -16.41 7.79
C ILE A 45 -2.27 -16.85 8.95
N HIS A 46 -2.02 -18.15 9.01
CA HIS A 46 -1.06 -18.69 9.97
C HIS A 46 0.35 -18.17 9.65
N PRO A 47 1.18 -17.85 10.66
CA PRO A 47 2.55 -17.38 10.44
C PRO A 47 3.35 -18.25 9.48
N ALA A 48 3.23 -19.58 9.56
CA ALA A 48 3.89 -20.51 8.66
C ALA A 48 3.57 -20.25 7.18
N ASN A 49 2.34 -19.82 6.83
CA ASN A 49 2.02 -19.47 5.45
C ASN A 49 2.79 -18.23 4.98
N ALA A 50 2.88 -17.19 5.83
CA ALA A 50 3.63 -15.99 5.50
C ALA A 50 5.14 -16.28 5.40
N GLN A 51 5.66 -17.11 6.32
CA GLN A 51 7.04 -17.58 6.29
C GLN A 51 7.35 -18.35 5.00
N MET A 52 6.51 -19.32 4.60
CA MET A 52 6.68 -20.04 3.33
C MET A 52 6.68 -19.07 2.13
N LEU A 53 5.73 -18.14 2.09
CA LEU A 53 5.62 -17.17 0.99
C LEU A 53 6.82 -16.21 0.93
N SER A 54 7.52 -15.95 2.03
CA SER A 54 8.70 -15.09 2.07
C SER A 54 9.90 -15.65 1.30
N PHE A 55 9.99 -16.97 1.13
CA PHE A 55 11.08 -17.62 0.37
C PHE A 55 11.03 -17.35 -1.13
N PHE A 56 9.89 -16.92 -1.68
CA PHE A 56 9.72 -16.68 -3.11
C PHE A 56 10.23 -15.29 -3.51
N ASP A 57 11.53 -15.17 -3.70
CA ASP A 57 12.23 -13.91 -4.00
C ASP A 57 12.44 -13.64 -5.50
N GLY A 58 12.05 -14.59 -6.35
CA GLY A 58 12.22 -14.51 -7.80
C GLY A 58 13.66 -14.76 -8.28
N LYS A 59 14.58 -15.10 -7.37
CA LYS A 59 15.99 -15.41 -7.69
C LYS A 59 16.25 -16.91 -7.66
N ARG A 60 15.58 -17.61 -6.74
CA ARG A 60 15.67 -19.05 -6.55
C ARG A 60 14.64 -19.76 -7.40
N THR A 61 15.03 -20.91 -7.92
CA THR A 61 14.10 -21.86 -8.56
C THR A 61 13.13 -22.42 -7.54
N LEU A 62 12.00 -22.97 -8.00
CA LEU A 62 11.06 -23.64 -7.11
C LEU A 62 11.71 -24.81 -6.36
N ALA A 63 12.62 -25.58 -7.01
CA ALA A 63 13.35 -26.66 -6.36
C ALA A 63 14.20 -26.15 -5.18
N GLU A 64 14.91 -25.04 -5.37
CA GLU A 64 15.69 -24.41 -4.29
C GLU A 64 14.79 -23.90 -3.17
N CYS A 65 13.66 -23.24 -3.50
CA CYS A 65 12.68 -22.80 -2.50
C CYS A 65 12.12 -23.99 -1.68
N ILE A 66 11.77 -25.10 -2.34
CA ILE A 66 11.29 -26.32 -1.65
C ILE A 66 12.34 -26.82 -0.66
N THR A 67 13.61 -26.90 -1.09
CA THR A 67 14.72 -27.35 -0.24
C THR A 67 14.91 -26.45 0.98
N ASP A 68 14.94 -25.14 0.75
CA ASP A 68 15.12 -24.15 1.84
C ASP A 68 13.95 -24.15 2.83
N ILE A 69 12.70 -24.23 2.33
CA ILE A 69 11.50 -24.30 3.17
C ILE A 69 11.48 -25.60 3.96
N ALA A 70 11.78 -26.74 3.34
CA ALA A 70 11.86 -28.04 4.00
C ALA A 70 12.88 -28.01 5.15
N GLY A 71 14.08 -27.46 4.91
CA GLY A 71 15.09 -27.29 5.94
C GLY A 71 14.68 -26.33 7.06
N TYR A 72 13.97 -25.24 6.74
CA TYR A 72 13.51 -24.28 7.75
C TYR A 72 12.42 -24.86 8.69
N PHE A 73 11.49 -25.65 8.15
CA PHE A 73 10.38 -26.22 8.91
C PHE A 73 10.65 -27.63 9.45
N ASP A 74 11.82 -28.22 9.15
CA ASP A 74 12.16 -29.61 9.48
C ASP A 74 11.10 -30.60 8.94
N LEU A 75 10.77 -30.45 7.64
CA LEU A 75 9.78 -31.26 6.92
C LEU A 75 10.40 -31.92 5.69
N GLU A 76 9.78 -33.00 5.23
CA GLU A 76 10.18 -33.65 3.97
C GLU A 76 9.83 -32.77 2.74
N GLN A 77 10.73 -32.75 1.75
CA GLN A 77 10.52 -31.94 0.54
C GLN A 77 9.22 -32.26 -0.20
N GLU A 78 8.76 -33.51 -0.17
CA GLU A 78 7.50 -33.90 -0.80
C GLU A 78 6.28 -33.27 -0.10
N GLN A 79 6.31 -33.14 1.23
CA GLN A 79 5.25 -32.46 1.98
C GLN A 79 5.19 -30.97 1.61
N ILE A 80 6.34 -30.32 1.48
CA ILE A 80 6.40 -28.91 1.06
C ILE A 80 5.89 -28.76 -0.38
N LYS A 81 6.27 -29.67 -1.27
CA LYS A 81 5.80 -29.65 -2.67
C LYS A 81 4.29 -29.81 -2.79
N ASP A 82 3.69 -30.69 -1.99
CA ASP A 82 2.24 -30.85 -1.93
C ASP A 82 1.53 -29.57 -1.45
N ILE A 83 2.05 -28.91 -0.43
CA ILE A 83 1.53 -27.62 0.06
C ILE A 83 1.65 -26.56 -1.04
N LEU A 84 2.83 -26.39 -1.63
CA LEU A 84 3.11 -25.36 -2.63
C LEU A 84 2.37 -25.57 -3.95
N SER A 85 1.99 -26.81 -4.27
CA SER A 85 1.17 -27.11 -5.47
C SER A 85 -0.16 -26.35 -5.44
N ASN A 86 -0.68 -26.06 -4.26
CA ASN A 86 -1.90 -25.27 -4.09
C ASN A 86 -1.65 -23.75 -4.20
N TYR A 87 -0.42 -23.26 -4.03
CA TYR A 87 -0.11 -21.81 -4.08
C TYR A 87 0.25 -21.35 -5.48
N ILE A 88 0.78 -22.25 -6.30
CA ILE A 88 1.22 -21.98 -7.65
C ILE A 88 0.04 -22.18 -8.60
N GLU A 89 -0.22 -21.16 -9.45
CA GLU A 89 -1.30 -21.21 -10.43
C GLU A 89 -2.68 -21.44 -9.80
N ASN A 90 -2.95 -20.82 -8.65
CA ASN A 90 -4.24 -20.90 -7.99
C ASN A 90 -5.22 -19.82 -8.52
N PRO A 91 -6.06 -20.12 -9.53
CA PRO A 91 -6.97 -19.14 -10.12
C PRO A 91 -8.15 -18.80 -9.22
N GLN A 92 -8.31 -19.53 -8.12
CA GLN A 92 -9.35 -19.34 -7.12
C GLN A 92 -8.75 -19.24 -5.73
N ARG A 93 -9.51 -18.72 -4.77
CA ARG A 93 -9.12 -18.68 -3.36
C ARG A 93 -8.91 -20.09 -2.82
N ILE A 94 -7.93 -20.22 -1.95
CA ILE A 94 -7.64 -21.45 -1.22
C ILE A 94 -8.26 -21.34 0.17
N PHE A 95 -8.91 -22.42 0.61
CA PHE A 95 -9.56 -22.49 1.91
C PHE A 95 -9.02 -23.69 2.68
N TRP A 96 -8.40 -23.42 3.84
CA TRP A 96 -7.90 -24.47 4.72
C TRP A 96 -8.48 -24.37 6.12
N PRO A 97 -8.99 -25.49 6.67
CA PRO A 97 -9.42 -25.53 8.06
C PRO A 97 -8.17 -25.45 8.98
N TYR A 98 -8.29 -24.62 10.01
CA TYR A 98 -7.31 -24.52 11.08
C TYR A 98 -8.04 -24.44 12.42
N LYS A 99 -8.01 -25.55 13.23
CA LYS A 99 -8.83 -25.68 14.44
C LYS A 99 -10.32 -25.42 14.09
N ASN A 100 -10.95 -24.44 14.73
CA ASN A 100 -12.34 -24.04 14.48
C ASN A 100 -12.42 -22.80 13.53
N GLN A 101 -11.36 -22.49 12.80
CA GLN A 101 -11.24 -21.32 11.94
C GLN A 101 -10.87 -21.73 10.52
N LEU A 102 -10.94 -20.79 9.59
CA LEU A 102 -10.64 -21.00 8.19
C LEU A 102 -9.52 -20.06 7.76
N ILE A 103 -8.42 -20.63 7.28
CA ILE A 103 -7.39 -19.85 6.56
C ILE A 103 -7.87 -19.63 5.14
N ILE A 104 -7.83 -18.39 4.69
CA ILE A 104 -8.15 -18.01 3.33
C ILE A 104 -6.91 -17.40 2.70
N LEU A 105 -6.49 -17.95 1.57
CA LEU A 105 -5.48 -17.33 0.72
C LEU A 105 -6.13 -16.81 -0.56
N PRO A 106 -5.71 -15.64 -1.05
CA PRO A 106 -6.28 -15.07 -2.27
C PRO A 106 -5.90 -15.87 -3.51
N LYS A 107 -6.59 -15.61 -4.63
CA LYS A 107 -6.22 -16.19 -5.92
C LYS A 107 -4.85 -15.66 -6.39
N ASN A 108 -4.17 -16.45 -7.22
CA ASN A 108 -2.89 -16.10 -7.83
C ASN A 108 -1.87 -15.58 -6.79
N VAL A 109 -1.75 -16.28 -5.67
CA VAL A 109 -0.87 -15.86 -4.57
C VAL A 109 0.60 -15.87 -4.95
N LEU A 110 1.02 -16.88 -5.73
CA LEU A 110 2.33 -16.94 -6.37
C LEU A 110 2.17 -16.81 -7.88
N VAL A 111 3.03 -16.01 -8.50
CA VAL A 111 3.05 -15.77 -9.94
C VAL A 111 4.45 -15.95 -10.51
N ASP A 112 4.55 -16.14 -11.82
CA ASP A 112 5.79 -16.34 -12.56
C ASP A 112 6.74 -15.13 -12.37
N GLY A 113 7.88 -15.36 -11.73
CA GLY A 113 8.91 -14.36 -11.48
C GLY A 113 9.62 -13.87 -12.74
N GLY A 114 9.52 -14.60 -13.87
CA GLY A 114 10.03 -14.17 -15.17
C GLY A 114 9.15 -13.10 -15.84
N LYS A 115 7.86 -13.02 -15.45
CA LYS A 115 6.90 -12.06 -16.02
C LYS A 115 6.74 -10.80 -15.18
N TYR A 116 6.88 -10.92 -13.87
CA TYR A 116 6.56 -9.84 -12.95
C TYR A 116 7.75 -9.51 -12.05
N LEU A 117 7.95 -8.22 -11.78
CA LEU A 117 8.98 -7.76 -10.84
C LEU A 117 8.46 -7.78 -9.41
N ARG A 118 9.19 -8.43 -8.53
CA ARG A 118 8.94 -8.36 -7.09
C ARG A 118 9.17 -6.93 -6.57
N ARG A 119 8.25 -6.42 -5.78
CA ARG A 119 8.35 -5.07 -5.20
C ARG A 119 8.82 -5.07 -3.75
N GLU A 120 8.51 -6.11 -2.98
CA GLU A 120 8.87 -6.20 -1.58
C GLU A 120 9.62 -7.50 -1.29
N TYR A 121 10.65 -7.39 -0.45
CA TYR A 121 11.42 -8.53 0.03
C TYR A 121 11.12 -8.70 1.52
N TYR A 122 10.82 -9.92 1.92
CA TYR A 122 10.50 -10.28 3.29
C TYR A 122 11.59 -11.18 3.86
N ASN A 123 11.92 -10.93 5.13
CA ASN A 123 12.69 -11.90 5.90
C ASN A 123 11.71 -12.88 6.55
N VAL A 124 12.04 -14.16 6.56
CA VAL A 124 11.22 -15.19 7.20
C VAL A 124 10.97 -14.89 8.68
N ASP A 125 11.95 -14.31 9.38
CA ASP A 125 11.88 -13.95 10.79
C ASP A 125 10.91 -12.79 11.06
N ASP A 126 10.56 -11.99 10.07
CA ASP A 126 9.56 -10.92 10.19
C ASP A 126 8.17 -11.47 10.55
N PHE A 127 7.93 -12.76 10.31
CA PHE A 127 6.64 -13.43 10.49
C PHE A 127 6.61 -14.36 11.72
N ILE A 128 7.58 -14.27 12.61
CA ILE A 128 7.51 -14.97 13.90
C ILE A 128 6.45 -14.30 14.76
N CYS A 129 5.45 -15.09 15.16
CA CYS A 129 4.41 -14.71 16.11
C CYS A 129 4.60 -15.50 17.41
N GLY A 130 3.96 -15.06 18.49
CA GLY A 130 3.92 -15.82 19.75
C GLY A 130 3.11 -17.12 19.62
N ASP A 131 3.13 -17.95 20.65
CA ASP A 131 2.50 -19.28 20.65
C ASP A 131 0.97 -19.25 20.59
N ASP A 132 0.35 -18.13 20.96
CA ASP A 132 -1.11 -17.94 20.97
C ASP A 132 -1.60 -17.41 19.63
N ILE A 133 -1.66 -18.29 18.61
CA ILE A 133 -2.13 -17.95 17.26
C ILE A 133 -3.65 -17.81 17.26
N ASP A 134 -4.12 -16.62 16.85
CA ASP A 134 -5.53 -16.28 16.73
C ASP A 134 -5.85 -15.77 15.31
N LEU A 135 -6.51 -16.62 14.53
CA LEU A 135 -6.95 -16.32 13.16
C LEU A 135 -8.39 -15.80 13.09
N SER A 136 -9.04 -15.58 14.24
CA SER A 136 -10.42 -15.10 14.27
C SER A 136 -10.55 -13.74 13.55
N TYR A 137 -11.70 -13.55 12.93
CA TYR A 137 -12.03 -12.25 12.35
C TYR A 137 -12.26 -11.26 13.50
N GLY A 138 -11.54 -10.15 13.44
CA GLY A 138 -11.62 -9.12 14.46
C GLY A 138 -10.75 -7.91 14.10
N ARG A 139 -10.55 -7.05 15.06
CA ARG A 139 -9.69 -5.88 14.92
C ARG A 139 -8.24 -6.32 14.75
N GLN A 140 -7.54 -5.73 13.77
CA GLN A 140 -6.10 -5.91 13.61
C GLN A 140 -5.36 -5.26 14.79
N TYR A 141 -4.26 -5.89 15.20
CA TYR A 141 -3.40 -5.37 16.27
C TYR A 141 -2.59 -4.16 15.84
N LYS A 142 -2.26 -4.07 14.56
CA LYS A 142 -1.57 -2.92 13.97
C LYS A 142 -2.47 -2.23 12.93
N PRO A 143 -2.35 -0.91 12.66
CA PRO A 143 -3.17 -0.22 11.68
C PRO A 143 -2.89 -0.72 10.25
N LEU A 144 -3.91 -0.84 9.39
CA LEU A 144 -3.75 -1.21 7.97
C LEU A 144 -3.47 0.01 7.09
N SER A 145 -3.98 1.16 7.47
CA SER A 145 -3.76 2.41 6.76
C SER A 145 -3.66 3.57 7.75
N ALA A 146 -3.01 4.63 7.32
CA ALA A 146 -3.01 5.90 8.03
C ALA A 146 -3.09 7.05 7.02
N ILE A 147 -3.71 8.15 7.44
CA ILE A 147 -3.74 9.40 6.70
C ILE A 147 -2.94 10.41 7.50
N PHE A 148 -1.92 10.98 6.88
CA PHE A 148 -1.07 11.98 7.49
C PHE A 148 -1.43 13.38 6.98
N GLU A 149 -1.94 14.22 7.87
CA GLU A 149 -2.22 15.63 7.55
C GLU A 149 -0.93 16.42 7.46
N LEU A 150 -0.44 16.61 6.23
CA LEU A 150 0.86 17.19 5.95
C LEU A 150 0.93 18.70 6.21
N THR A 151 -0.16 19.43 5.91
CA THR A 151 -0.23 20.88 6.04
C THR A 151 -1.65 21.34 6.19
N MET A 152 -1.85 22.48 6.88
CA MET A 152 -3.14 23.20 6.93
C MET A 152 -3.21 24.36 5.93
N THR A 153 -2.11 24.68 5.26
CA THR A 153 -2.10 25.68 4.17
C THR A 153 -2.92 25.18 2.99
N CYS A 154 -3.75 26.05 2.42
CA CYS A 154 -4.61 25.68 1.31
C CYS A 154 -4.71 26.79 0.27
N TYR A 155 -4.93 26.40 -0.98
CA TYR A 155 -5.12 27.28 -2.12
C TYR A 155 -6.50 27.98 -2.10
N THR A 156 -7.51 27.36 -1.48
CA THR A 156 -8.88 27.83 -1.41
C THR A 156 -9.33 27.98 0.05
N ASP A 157 -10.46 28.66 0.28
CA ASP A 157 -11.10 28.77 1.59
C ASP A 157 -12.56 28.30 1.51
N CYS A 158 -12.73 27.00 1.23
CA CYS A 158 -14.04 26.39 0.99
C CYS A 158 -14.99 26.59 2.16
N ILE A 159 -16.24 27.01 1.86
CA ILE A 159 -17.26 27.26 2.88
C ILE A 159 -17.67 26.02 3.69
N TYR A 160 -17.42 24.82 3.15
CA TYR A 160 -17.74 23.53 3.77
C TYR A 160 -16.49 22.79 4.31
N CYS A 161 -15.33 23.46 4.37
CA CYS A 161 -14.10 22.82 4.78
C CYS A 161 -14.23 22.23 6.19
N TYR A 162 -13.94 20.93 6.33
CA TYR A 162 -13.96 20.26 7.64
C TYR A 162 -12.75 20.66 8.52
N ALA A 163 -11.65 21.11 7.88
CA ALA A 163 -10.46 21.53 8.58
C ALA A 163 -10.66 22.92 9.21
N ASP A 164 -10.48 23.03 10.53
CA ASP A 164 -10.52 24.32 11.23
C ASP A 164 -9.23 25.10 10.98
N ARG A 165 -9.14 25.72 9.81
CA ARG A 165 -8.01 26.56 9.41
C ARG A 165 -8.02 27.95 10.02
N LYS A 166 -9.19 28.38 10.56
CA LYS A 166 -9.34 29.69 11.23
C LYS A 166 -8.80 29.67 12.65
N ASN A 167 -8.65 28.47 13.19
CA ASN A 167 -8.06 28.22 14.49
C ASN A 167 -6.84 27.32 14.35
N PRO A 168 -5.80 27.75 13.60
CA PRO A 168 -4.61 26.94 13.51
C PRO A 168 -4.14 26.73 14.93
N CYS A 169 -4.22 25.48 15.40
CA CYS A 169 -3.55 25.10 16.63
C CYS A 169 -2.17 25.71 16.55
N ALA A 170 -1.81 26.57 17.52
CA ALA A 170 -0.52 27.26 17.55
C ALA A 170 0.68 26.29 17.68
N LYS A 171 0.47 25.05 17.29
CA LYS A 171 1.47 24.00 17.24
C LYS A 171 2.40 24.26 16.07
N LYS A 172 3.66 24.30 16.40
CA LYS A 172 4.75 24.41 15.44
C LYS A 172 4.59 23.31 14.37
N ALA A 173 4.58 23.67 13.09
CA ALA A 173 4.60 22.73 12.00
C ALA A 173 5.79 21.75 12.16
N LEU A 174 5.59 20.49 11.77
CA LEU A 174 6.66 19.51 11.78
C LEU A 174 7.76 19.91 10.80
N SER A 175 9.00 19.67 11.18
CA SER A 175 10.13 19.81 10.26
C SER A 175 10.10 18.68 9.24
N VAL A 176 10.75 18.88 8.10
CA VAL A 176 10.88 17.87 7.05
C VAL A 176 11.47 16.56 7.59
N GLU A 177 12.48 16.66 8.45
CA GLU A 177 13.12 15.50 9.07
C GLU A 177 12.19 14.73 10.01
N GLN A 178 11.30 15.42 10.72
CA GLN A 178 10.26 14.78 11.52
C GLN A 178 9.24 14.04 10.64
N ILE A 179 8.84 14.66 9.52
CA ILE A 179 7.93 14.05 8.55
C ILE A 179 8.56 12.79 7.94
N LYS A 180 9.80 12.87 7.49
CA LYS A 180 10.55 11.71 6.97
C LYS A 180 10.69 10.60 8.01
N LYS A 181 10.93 10.96 9.27
CA LYS A 181 10.98 9.99 10.36
C LYS A 181 9.62 9.26 10.50
N ILE A 182 8.50 9.99 10.47
CA ILE A 182 7.16 9.38 10.53
C ILE A 182 6.95 8.39 9.38
N ILE A 183 7.39 8.73 8.16
CA ILE A 183 7.29 7.84 6.99
C ILE A 183 8.11 6.56 7.22
N ARG A 184 9.35 6.68 7.70
CA ARG A 184 10.20 5.53 8.02
C ARG A 184 9.66 4.70 9.17
N ASP A 185 9.13 5.32 10.21
CA ASP A 185 8.49 4.63 11.34
C ASP A 185 7.25 3.85 10.86
N ALA A 186 6.45 4.44 9.97
CA ALA A 186 5.31 3.75 9.34
C ALA A 186 5.78 2.49 8.57
N LYS A 187 6.87 2.58 7.81
CA LYS A 187 7.46 1.42 7.13
C LYS A 187 7.98 0.38 8.12
N SER A 188 8.63 0.80 9.20
CA SER A 188 9.18 -0.11 10.22
C SER A 188 8.13 -0.95 10.92
N ILE A 189 6.90 -0.44 11.09
CA ILE A 189 5.76 -1.19 11.62
C ILE A 189 5.00 -1.96 10.52
N GLN A 190 5.53 -1.99 9.31
CA GLN A 190 4.93 -2.62 8.14
C GLN A 190 3.52 -2.05 7.82
N LEU A 191 3.31 -0.74 7.97
CA LEU A 191 2.06 -0.10 7.56
C LEU A 191 1.90 -0.24 6.04
N PRO A 192 0.82 -0.88 5.54
CA PRO A 192 0.67 -1.10 4.10
C PRO A 192 0.38 0.18 3.31
N GLU A 193 -0.40 1.08 3.87
CA GLU A 193 -0.87 2.28 3.19
C GLU A 193 -0.67 3.51 4.07
N LEU A 194 0.01 4.50 3.52
CA LEU A 194 0.19 5.82 4.11
C LEU A 194 -0.22 6.88 3.10
N ASP A 195 -1.40 7.45 3.29
CA ASP A 195 -1.88 8.56 2.51
C ASP A 195 -1.49 9.90 3.15
N ILE A 196 -1.41 10.92 2.31
CA ILE A 196 -1.19 12.30 2.74
C ILE A 196 -2.40 13.16 2.41
N ASN A 197 -2.76 14.01 3.34
CA ASN A 197 -3.88 14.93 3.20
C ASN A 197 -3.54 16.27 3.87
N GLY A 198 -4.54 17.11 4.07
CA GLY A 198 -4.42 18.38 4.79
C GLY A 198 -5.24 19.49 4.16
N GLY A 199 -4.70 20.69 4.14
CA GLY A 199 -5.25 21.78 3.34
C GLY A 199 -5.05 21.50 1.85
N GLU A 200 -3.87 21.84 1.34
CA GLU A 200 -3.44 21.54 -0.04
C GLU A 200 -2.02 21.01 -0.01
N VAL A 201 -1.85 19.72 -0.22
CA VAL A 201 -0.55 19.04 -0.07
C VAL A 201 0.52 19.59 -1.01
N LEU A 202 0.12 19.99 -2.24
CA LEU A 202 1.02 20.57 -3.24
C LEU A 202 1.56 21.95 -2.84
N MET A 203 0.95 22.60 -1.86
CA MET A 203 1.44 23.87 -1.31
C MET A 203 2.47 23.71 -0.20
N HIS A 204 2.73 22.49 0.26
CA HIS A 204 3.78 22.28 1.25
C HIS A 204 5.15 22.63 0.63
N PRO A 205 5.96 23.51 1.25
CA PRO A 205 7.19 24.02 0.63
C PRO A 205 8.20 22.91 0.28
N HIS A 206 8.16 21.80 0.98
CA HIS A 206 9.02 20.64 0.77
C HIS A 206 8.25 19.42 0.21
N PHE A 207 7.15 19.64 -0.52
CA PHE A 207 6.33 18.55 -1.04
C PHE A 207 7.15 17.54 -1.85
N LYS A 208 7.98 18.01 -2.79
CA LYS A 208 8.78 17.12 -3.65
C LYS A 208 9.72 16.22 -2.82
N GLU A 209 10.35 16.77 -1.80
CA GLU A 209 11.26 16.02 -0.93
C GLU A 209 10.52 14.96 -0.10
N ILE A 210 9.34 15.29 0.43
CA ILE A 210 8.49 14.38 1.17
C ILE A 210 7.94 13.30 0.26
N ALA A 211 7.52 13.66 -0.95
CA ALA A 211 7.04 12.72 -1.95
C ALA A 211 8.11 11.68 -2.33
N LEU A 212 9.37 12.11 -2.48
CA LEU A 212 10.49 11.19 -2.73
C LEU A 212 10.72 10.23 -1.55
N GLU A 213 10.62 10.72 -0.31
CA GLU A 213 10.73 9.85 0.87
C GLU A 213 9.59 8.82 0.94
N LEU A 214 8.34 9.23 0.61
CA LEU A 214 7.21 8.31 0.52
C LEU A 214 7.49 7.21 -0.49
N VAL A 215 7.88 7.58 -1.71
CA VAL A 215 8.17 6.63 -2.80
C VAL A 215 9.33 5.69 -2.43
N ALA A 216 10.40 6.22 -1.83
CA ALA A 216 11.55 5.43 -1.37
C ALA A 216 11.18 4.38 -0.31
N ASN A 217 10.12 4.65 0.48
CA ASN A 217 9.56 3.71 1.45
C ASN A 217 8.40 2.85 0.90
N GLY A 218 8.11 2.92 -0.41
CA GLY A 218 7.09 2.12 -1.07
C GLY A 218 5.66 2.67 -0.98
N TYR A 219 5.48 3.91 -0.51
CA TYR A 219 4.19 4.56 -0.43
C TYR A 219 3.89 5.38 -1.68
N PHE A 220 2.72 5.19 -2.27
CA PHE A 220 2.25 5.88 -3.47
C PHE A 220 0.86 6.48 -3.21
N PRO A 221 0.76 7.52 -2.38
CA PRO A 221 -0.51 8.10 -1.97
C PRO A 221 -1.31 8.68 -3.13
N LEU A 222 -2.62 8.77 -2.96
CA LEU A 222 -3.49 9.56 -3.81
C LEU A 222 -3.22 11.04 -3.57
N ILE A 223 -2.83 11.77 -4.60
CA ILE A 223 -2.69 13.23 -4.55
C ILE A 223 -4.05 13.87 -4.86
N SER A 224 -4.78 14.21 -3.82
CA SER A 224 -6.05 14.94 -3.97
C SER A 224 -5.80 16.45 -3.89
N THR A 225 -6.23 17.19 -4.89
CA THR A 225 -5.95 18.63 -5.00
C THR A 225 -7.12 19.44 -5.52
N LYS A 226 -7.20 20.69 -5.07
CA LYS A 226 -7.98 21.78 -5.67
C LYS A 226 -7.07 22.87 -6.26
N ALA A 227 -5.76 22.75 -6.14
CA ALA A 227 -4.82 23.68 -6.75
C ALA A 227 -4.59 23.35 -8.23
N PRO A 228 -4.41 24.35 -9.09
CA PRO A 228 -3.88 24.13 -10.44
C PRO A 228 -2.49 23.50 -10.35
N ILE A 229 -2.25 22.44 -11.14
CA ILE A 229 -0.99 21.73 -11.15
C ILE A 229 -0.16 22.24 -12.33
N SER A 230 1.07 22.65 -12.08
CA SER A 230 2.00 23.04 -13.15
C SER A 230 2.46 21.82 -13.93
N GLU A 231 2.83 22.02 -15.20
CA GLU A 231 3.41 20.97 -16.05
C GLU A 231 4.65 20.33 -15.39
N GLU A 232 5.53 21.16 -14.80
CA GLU A 232 6.69 20.67 -14.05
C GLU A 232 6.31 19.71 -12.92
N MET A 233 5.26 20.05 -12.16
CA MET A 233 4.77 19.19 -11.07
C MET A 233 4.14 17.91 -11.63
N MET A 234 3.40 17.95 -12.71
CA MET A 234 2.85 16.75 -13.36
C MET A 234 3.94 15.81 -13.84
N VAL A 235 4.98 16.36 -14.47
CA VAL A 235 6.17 15.58 -14.89
C VAL A 235 6.85 14.95 -13.68
N PHE A 236 7.06 15.71 -12.60
CA PHE A 236 7.65 15.20 -11.36
C PHE A 236 6.83 14.04 -10.79
N LEU A 237 5.51 14.19 -10.65
CA LEU A 237 4.63 13.15 -10.11
C LEU A 237 4.71 11.87 -10.96
N LYS A 238 4.62 12.01 -12.30
CA LYS A 238 4.68 10.88 -13.23
C LYS A 238 6.02 10.14 -13.15
N GLN A 239 7.14 10.87 -13.17
CA GLN A 239 8.49 10.28 -13.12
C GLN A 239 8.76 9.50 -11.86
N ASN A 240 8.08 9.86 -10.75
CA ASN A 240 8.23 9.20 -9.45
C ASN A 240 7.10 8.19 -9.15
N GLY A 241 6.27 7.83 -10.15
CA GLY A 241 5.23 6.82 -9.98
C GLY A 241 4.01 7.28 -9.18
N LEU A 242 3.89 8.58 -8.87
CA LEU A 242 2.73 9.18 -8.20
C LEU A 242 1.65 9.53 -9.24
N THR A 243 1.10 8.51 -9.86
CA THR A 243 0.19 8.64 -11.01
C THR A 243 -1.28 8.78 -10.62
N LYS A 244 -1.61 8.61 -9.34
CA LYS A 244 -2.96 8.80 -8.83
C LYS A 244 -3.14 10.25 -8.41
N VAL A 245 -3.78 11.03 -9.27
CA VAL A 245 -4.10 12.43 -8.99
C VAL A 245 -5.60 12.64 -9.14
N GLN A 246 -6.22 13.15 -8.09
CA GLN A 246 -7.62 13.55 -8.07
C GLN A 246 -7.72 15.07 -8.08
N ILE A 247 -8.36 15.62 -9.11
CA ILE A 247 -8.69 17.04 -9.19
C ILE A 247 -10.14 17.20 -8.72
N SER A 248 -10.32 17.91 -7.58
CA SER A 248 -11.62 18.09 -6.96
C SER A 248 -12.27 19.38 -7.46
N ILE A 249 -13.38 19.24 -8.19
CA ILE A 249 -14.15 20.37 -8.75
C ILE A 249 -15.60 20.28 -8.26
N ASP A 250 -16.05 21.30 -7.51
CA ASP A 250 -17.37 21.30 -6.89
C ASP A 250 -18.48 21.78 -7.87
N SER A 251 -18.13 22.56 -8.89
CA SER A 251 -19.08 23.07 -9.88
C SER A 251 -18.39 23.44 -11.17
N ILE A 252 -19.04 23.20 -12.31
CA ILE A 252 -18.61 23.69 -13.62
C ILE A 252 -19.04 25.15 -13.88
N ASN A 253 -19.90 25.72 -13.04
CA ASN A 253 -20.29 27.13 -13.11
C ASN A 253 -19.24 27.99 -12.39
N PRO A 254 -18.53 28.91 -13.06
CA PRO A 254 -17.45 29.68 -12.46
C PRO A 254 -17.89 30.56 -11.27
N LYS A 255 -19.12 31.10 -11.31
CA LYS A 255 -19.65 31.94 -10.21
C LYS A 255 -19.94 31.08 -8.98
N THR A 256 -20.64 29.97 -9.16
CA THR A 256 -20.94 29.02 -8.08
C THR A 256 -19.66 28.47 -7.47
N LEU A 257 -18.72 28.06 -8.29
CA LEU A 257 -17.43 27.54 -7.86
C LEU A 257 -16.65 28.56 -7.04
N ALA A 258 -16.59 29.83 -7.53
CA ALA A 258 -15.92 30.91 -6.81
C ALA A 258 -16.55 31.19 -5.45
N THR A 259 -17.87 31.13 -5.33
CA THR A 259 -18.58 31.27 -4.07
C THR A 259 -18.30 30.14 -3.10
N ILE A 260 -18.36 28.89 -3.56
CA ILE A 260 -18.11 27.70 -2.72
C ILE A 260 -16.68 27.69 -2.19
N LEU A 261 -15.71 28.02 -3.05
CA LEU A 261 -14.29 27.96 -2.70
C LEU A 261 -13.75 29.27 -2.11
N ASN A 262 -14.61 30.28 -1.94
CA ASN A 262 -14.24 31.64 -1.52
C ASN A 262 -13.03 32.19 -2.31
N THR A 263 -13.11 32.14 -3.64
CA THR A 263 -12.05 32.53 -4.58
C THR A 263 -12.63 33.40 -5.70
N ASN A 264 -11.84 33.75 -6.72
CA ASN A 264 -12.30 34.49 -7.86
C ASN A 264 -12.71 33.60 -9.04
N GLN A 265 -13.48 34.13 -9.99
CA GLN A 265 -13.98 33.37 -11.14
C GLN A 265 -12.87 32.89 -12.09
N GLN A 266 -11.68 33.50 -12.05
CA GLN A 266 -10.52 33.05 -12.85
C GLN A 266 -9.98 31.70 -12.38
N TYR A 267 -10.30 31.28 -11.15
CA TYR A 267 -9.92 29.97 -10.64
C TYR A 267 -10.38 28.84 -11.56
N PHE A 268 -11.63 28.90 -12.09
CA PHE A 268 -12.15 27.88 -12.98
C PHE A 268 -11.29 27.70 -14.24
N SER A 269 -10.86 28.80 -14.85
CA SER A 269 -9.97 28.72 -16.03
C SER A 269 -8.62 28.14 -15.71
N ARG A 270 -8.07 28.42 -14.52
CA ARG A 270 -6.77 27.87 -14.07
C ARG A 270 -6.86 26.37 -13.77
N ILE A 271 -7.90 25.90 -13.08
CA ILE A 271 -8.03 24.48 -12.78
C ILE A 271 -8.35 23.68 -14.05
N LYS A 272 -9.13 24.26 -14.99
CA LYS A 272 -9.41 23.64 -16.28
C LYS A 272 -8.16 23.41 -17.12
N SER A 273 -7.15 24.29 -17.06
CA SER A 273 -5.88 24.10 -17.78
C SER A 273 -5.02 22.98 -17.23
N THR A 274 -5.32 22.47 -16.06
CA THR A 274 -4.66 21.31 -15.43
C THR A 274 -5.23 19.97 -15.91
N MET A 275 -6.46 19.99 -16.43
CA MET A 275 -7.18 18.80 -16.91
C MET A 275 -6.83 18.47 -18.36
#